data_c45dc3094e646f59b31b96299958745d
#
_entry.id   c45dc3094e646f59b31b96299958745d
#
_cell.length_a   1.000
_cell.length_b   1.000
_cell.length_c   1.000
_cell.angle_alpha   90.00
_cell.angle_beta   90.00
_cell.angle_gamma   90.00
#
_symmetry.space_group_name_H-M   'P 1'
#
loop_
_entity.id
_entity.type
_entity.pdbx_description
1 polymer ?
#
loop_
_entity_poly.entity_id
_entity_poly.type
_entity_poly.pdbx_seq_one_letter_code
_entity_poly.pdbx_strand_id
1 'polypeptide(L)'
;MSTYFPINVENMLKITGVGVSKLEKYGKIFIDTISKYVEENNIKIPEKLDNITSKVSLSSASDKSQTEVKNETKKPKEDTKIITCNLYKAGKSIDEICNIRGLTRVTVENHLLKCYETGIDVDLEKDVQTQYKDIILNAIKLIGIEKLRPLKDALPEQVTYFDIHYYIIKYNNNDI
;
A
#
# COMPACT_ATOMS: atom_id res chain seq x y z
N MET A 1 -13.58 11.60 14.27
CA MET A 1 -14.96 11.82 13.75
C MET A 1 -15.93 12.18 14.85
N SER A 2 -15.98 11.47 15.95
CA SER A 2 -16.92 11.69 17.07
C SER A 2 -16.82 13.07 17.76
N THR A 3 -15.72 13.77 17.63
CA THR A 3 -15.53 15.09 18.28
C THR A 3 -15.89 16.26 17.37
N TYR A 4 -15.90 16.07 16.04
CA TYR A 4 -16.03 17.17 15.06
C TYR A 4 -17.30 17.12 14.23
N PHE A 5 -18.06 16.03 14.28
CA PHE A 5 -19.32 15.83 13.54
C PHE A 5 -19.30 16.40 12.12
N PRO A 6 -18.52 15.84 11.18
CA PRO A 6 -18.41 16.36 9.82
C PRO A 6 -19.70 16.07 9.02
N ILE A 7 -20.56 17.07 8.91
CA ILE A 7 -21.86 16.98 8.22
C ILE A 7 -21.79 17.38 6.74
N ASN A 8 -20.62 17.76 6.25
CA ASN A 8 -20.41 18.11 4.85
C ASN A 8 -19.04 17.59 4.33
N VAL A 9 -18.88 17.65 3.01
CA VAL A 9 -17.69 17.17 2.28
C VAL A 9 -16.42 17.88 2.74
N GLU A 10 -16.47 19.21 2.94
CA GLU A 10 -15.31 20.00 3.36
C GLU A 10 -14.82 19.61 4.75
N ASN A 11 -15.74 19.45 5.70
CA ASN A 11 -15.42 19.06 7.06
C ASN A 11 -14.91 17.61 7.12
N MET A 12 -15.41 16.74 6.23
CA MET A 12 -14.95 15.36 6.11
C MET A 12 -13.50 15.28 5.59
N LEU A 13 -13.11 16.13 4.64
CA LEU A 13 -11.75 16.22 4.12
C LEU A 13 -10.73 16.76 5.14
N LYS A 14 -11.19 17.56 6.12
CA LYS A 14 -10.33 18.09 7.21
C LYS A 14 -9.95 16.99 8.21
N ILE A 15 -10.56 15.80 8.15
CA ILE A 15 -10.27 14.70 9.08
C ILE A 15 -9.03 13.94 8.59
N THR A 16 -8.03 13.82 9.45
CA THR A 16 -6.81 13.04 9.19
C THR A 16 -7.16 11.61 8.79
N GLY A 17 -6.65 11.17 7.63
CA GLY A 17 -6.91 9.82 7.10
C GLY A 17 -8.12 9.70 6.17
N VAL A 18 -8.89 10.78 5.97
CA VAL A 18 -9.96 10.84 4.97
C VAL A 18 -9.47 11.62 3.76
N GLY A 19 -9.09 10.89 2.70
CA GLY A 19 -8.74 11.45 1.40
C GLY A 19 -9.90 11.39 0.41
N VAL A 20 -9.73 12.04 -0.75
CA VAL A 20 -10.74 12.12 -1.81
C VAL A 20 -11.31 10.75 -2.20
N SER A 21 -10.44 9.74 -2.36
CA SER A 21 -10.88 8.38 -2.75
C SER A 21 -11.77 7.69 -1.72
N LYS A 22 -11.55 7.94 -0.42
CA LYS A 22 -12.42 7.40 0.64
C LYS A 22 -13.72 8.20 0.74
N LEU A 23 -13.65 9.51 0.48
CA LEU A 23 -14.80 10.37 0.44
C LEU A 23 -15.77 9.99 -0.69
N GLU A 24 -15.26 9.74 -1.90
CA GLU A 24 -16.05 9.30 -3.04
C GLU A 24 -16.78 7.98 -2.78
N LYS A 25 -16.08 7.01 -2.14
CA LYS A 25 -16.66 5.69 -1.88
C LYS A 25 -17.65 5.65 -0.72
N TYR A 26 -17.36 6.37 0.35
CA TYR A 26 -18.05 6.21 1.62
C TYR A 26 -18.58 7.53 2.21
N GLY A 27 -18.13 8.68 1.67
CA GLY A 27 -18.39 10.00 2.26
C GLY A 27 -19.86 10.30 2.41
N LYS A 28 -20.68 10.00 1.40
CA LYS A 28 -22.12 10.24 1.43
C LYS A 28 -22.80 9.49 2.58
N ILE A 29 -22.51 8.20 2.75
CA ILE A 29 -23.11 7.36 3.79
C ILE A 29 -22.73 7.87 5.19
N PHE A 30 -21.46 8.26 5.38
CA PHE A 30 -20.99 8.80 6.66
C PHE A 30 -21.59 10.18 6.96
N ILE A 31 -21.66 11.08 5.98
CA ILE A 31 -22.23 12.40 6.13
C ILE A 31 -23.73 12.28 6.48
N ASP A 32 -24.49 11.48 5.76
CA ASP A 32 -25.93 11.26 6.01
C ASP A 32 -26.16 10.69 7.41
N THR A 33 -25.36 9.70 7.82
CA THR A 33 -25.48 9.09 9.17
C THR A 33 -25.14 10.09 10.27
N ILE A 34 -24.06 10.89 10.10
CA ILE A 34 -23.64 11.88 11.10
C ILE A 34 -24.65 13.02 11.18
N SER A 35 -25.18 13.50 10.04
CA SER A 35 -26.21 14.55 10.01
C SER A 35 -27.45 14.12 10.73
N LYS A 36 -27.93 12.90 10.47
CA LYS A 36 -29.08 12.34 11.14
C LYS A 36 -28.88 12.23 12.67
N TYR A 37 -27.71 11.75 13.09
CA TYR A 37 -27.35 11.65 14.51
C TYR A 37 -27.31 13.02 15.21
N VAL A 38 -26.75 14.04 14.53
CA VAL A 38 -26.69 15.42 15.04
C VAL A 38 -28.10 16.02 15.20
N GLU A 39 -28.97 15.80 14.23
CA GLU A 39 -30.40 16.26 14.29
C GLU A 39 -31.18 15.57 15.41
N GLU A 40 -31.10 14.22 15.48
CA GLU A 40 -31.81 13.43 16.49
C GLU A 40 -31.38 13.76 17.93
N ASN A 41 -30.11 14.13 18.13
CA ASN A 41 -29.59 14.43 19.48
C ASN A 41 -29.46 15.94 19.77
N ASN A 42 -29.91 16.78 18.86
CA ASN A 42 -29.90 18.25 19.02
C ASN A 42 -28.48 18.80 19.34
N ILE A 43 -27.47 18.25 18.71
CA ILE A 43 -26.05 18.57 18.97
C ILE A 43 -25.67 19.87 18.28
N LYS A 44 -25.25 20.89 19.06
CA LYS A 44 -24.70 22.12 18.51
C LYS A 44 -23.30 21.87 17.98
N ILE A 45 -23.15 21.96 16.66
CA ILE A 45 -21.85 21.80 15.99
C ILE A 45 -21.02 23.06 16.24
N PRO A 46 -19.79 22.97 16.76
CA PRO A 46 -18.92 24.13 16.91
C PRO A 46 -18.54 24.68 15.55
N GLU A 47 -18.81 25.97 15.29
CA GLU A 47 -18.56 26.66 14.01
C GLU A 47 -17.08 26.85 13.64
N LYS A 48 -16.12 26.42 14.48
CA LYS A 48 -14.70 26.66 14.25
C LYS A 48 -13.91 25.38 14.04
N LEU A 49 -13.78 24.99 12.76
CA LEU A 49 -12.75 24.05 12.30
C LEU A 49 -11.51 24.77 11.69
N ASP A 50 -11.31 26.05 12.00
CA ASP A 50 -10.33 26.88 11.30
C ASP A 50 -8.89 26.82 11.84
N ASN A 51 -8.59 26.05 12.90
CA ASN A 51 -7.27 26.06 13.50
C ASN A 51 -6.78 24.70 13.97
N ILE A 52 -6.54 23.75 13.05
CA ILE A 52 -5.60 22.64 13.32
C ILE A 52 -4.71 22.44 12.07
N THR A 53 -4.05 23.49 11.64
CA THR A 53 -2.86 23.41 10.78
C THR A 53 -1.77 24.25 11.41
N SER A 54 -1.13 23.72 12.43
CA SER A 54 0.13 24.32 12.91
C SER A 54 0.91 23.29 13.71
N LYS A 55 1.77 22.55 13.06
CA LYS A 55 3.15 22.25 13.47
C LYS A 55 3.74 21.14 12.59
N VAL A 56 4.14 21.50 11.39
CA VAL A 56 5.37 20.95 10.80
C VAL A 56 6.11 22.16 10.21
N SER A 57 7.24 22.43 10.79
CA SER A 57 8.09 23.56 10.47
C SER A 57 8.58 23.49 9.04
N LEU A 58 8.28 24.56 8.27
CA LEU A 58 8.98 24.89 7.02
C LEU A 58 10.26 25.65 7.34
N SER A 59 11.35 25.28 6.72
CA SER A 59 12.41 26.22 6.39
C SER A 59 12.55 26.30 4.87
N SER A 60 12.09 27.43 4.33
CA SER A 60 12.66 28.34 3.29
C SER A 60 13.31 27.73 2.04
N ALA A 61 13.12 28.17 0.84
CA ALA A 61 12.90 29.51 0.28
C ALA A 61 12.51 29.42 -1.20
N SER A 62 11.70 30.42 -1.61
CA SER A 62 11.62 31.19 -2.88
C SER A 62 12.09 30.55 -4.19
N ASP A 63 11.36 30.58 -5.30
CA ASP A 63 10.98 31.74 -6.10
C ASP A 63 10.10 31.34 -7.31
N LYS A 64 9.18 32.22 -7.64
CA LYS A 64 8.42 32.48 -8.86
C LYS A 64 8.60 31.60 -10.11
N SER A 65 7.53 31.14 -10.74
CA SER A 65 6.89 31.74 -11.90
C SER A 65 5.93 30.81 -12.67
N GLN A 66 4.75 31.35 -12.89
CA GLN A 66 3.84 31.26 -14.04
C GLN A 66 3.51 29.90 -14.73
N THR A 67 2.20 29.64 -14.66
CA THR A 67 1.30 29.30 -15.79
C THR A 67 1.68 28.10 -16.69
N GLU A 68 0.88 27.03 -16.62
CA GLU A 68 0.08 26.61 -17.77
C GLU A 68 -0.86 25.47 -17.39
N VAL A 69 -2.14 25.67 -17.66
CA VAL A 69 -3.18 24.66 -17.70
C VAL A 69 -2.82 23.69 -18.81
N LYS A 70 -2.41 22.46 -18.47
CA LYS A 70 -2.42 21.36 -19.43
C LYS A 70 -3.41 20.31 -18.96
N ASN A 71 -4.54 20.25 -19.69
CA ASN A 71 -5.35 19.06 -19.86
C ASN A 71 -4.43 17.89 -20.18
N GLU A 72 -4.10 17.07 -19.19
CA GLU A 72 -3.52 15.76 -19.46
C GLU A 72 -4.66 14.73 -19.52
N THR A 73 -4.97 14.35 -20.76
CA THR A 73 -5.60 13.11 -21.14
C THR A 73 -5.18 11.98 -20.19
N LYS A 74 -6.17 11.32 -19.58
CA LYS A 74 -5.97 10.10 -18.77
C LYS A 74 -5.23 9.06 -19.61
N LYS A 75 -3.89 9.01 -19.48
CA LYS A 75 -3.13 7.81 -19.83
C LYS A 75 -3.66 6.67 -18.92
N PRO A 76 -3.85 5.46 -19.46
CA PRO A 76 -4.16 4.31 -18.62
C PRO A 76 -3.10 4.23 -17.53
N LYS A 77 -3.54 4.19 -16.25
CA LYS A 77 -2.61 4.00 -15.11
C LYS A 77 -1.94 2.67 -15.35
N GLU A 78 -0.68 2.68 -15.78
CA GLU A 78 0.13 1.48 -15.78
C GLU A 78 0.05 0.87 -14.39
N ASP A 79 -0.22 -0.43 -14.35
CA ASP A 79 -0.33 -1.12 -13.06
C ASP A 79 0.97 -0.89 -12.28
N THR A 80 0.85 -0.32 -11.11
CA THR A 80 1.96 0.01 -10.21
C THR A 80 2.94 -1.15 -10.04
N LYS A 81 2.47 -2.40 -10.15
CA LYS A 81 3.28 -3.61 -10.09
C LYS A 81 4.15 -3.76 -11.34
N ILE A 82 3.59 -3.49 -12.53
CA ILE A 82 4.32 -3.57 -13.81
C ILE A 82 5.50 -2.59 -13.80
N ILE A 83 5.32 -1.37 -13.30
CA ILE A 83 6.41 -0.40 -13.17
C ILE A 83 7.53 -0.95 -12.27
N THR A 84 7.20 -1.56 -11.13
CA THR A 84 8.18 -2.22 -10.25
C THR A 84 8.93 -3.32 -11.00
N CYS A 85 8.21 -4.19 -11.72
CA CYS A 85 8.80 -5.30 -12.46
C CYS A 85 9.72 -4.82 -13.57
N ASN A 86 9.35 -3.77 -14.29
CA ASN A 86 10.18 -3.19 -15.34
C ASN A 86 11.50 -2.62 -14.78
N LEU A 87 11.46 -1.95 -13.63
CA LEU A 87 12.68 -1.47 -12.95
C LEU A 87 13.57 -2.63 -12.51
N TYR A 88 12.97 -3.70 -11.98
CA TYR A 88 13.70 -4.89 -11.57
C TYR A 88 14.35 -5.63 -12.76
N LYS A 89 13.62 -5.78 -13.87
CA LYS A 89 14.15 -6.30 -15.14
C LYS A 89 15.28 -5.45 -15.73
N ALA A 90 15.24 -4.15 -15.50
CA ALA A 90 16.31 -3.22 -15.87
C ALA A 90 17.56 -3.34 -14.96
N GLY A 91 17.60 -4.32 -14.05
CA GLY A 91 18.74 -4.61 -13.19
C GLY A 91 18.80 -3.80 -11.90
N LYS A 92 17.71 -3.08 -11.53
CA LYS A 92 17.64 -2.37 -10.26
C LYS A 92 17.41 -3.33 -9.11
N SER A 93 18.14 -3.12 -8.00
CA SER A 93 17.91 -3.86 -6.76
C SER A 93 16.59 -3.46 -6.09
N ILE A 94 16.09 -4.31 -5.18
CA ILE A 94 14.86 -4.02 -4.40
C ILE A 94 15.00 -2.68 -3.67
N ASP A 95 16.17 -2.42 -3.06
CA ASP A 95 16.42 -1.18 -2.29
C ASP A 95 16.48 0.07 -3.19
N GLU A 96 17.08 -0.04 -4.38
CA GLU A 96 17.03 1.05 -5.37
C GLU A 96 15.59 1.35 -5.82
N ILE A 97 14.79 0.31 -6.05
CA ILE A 97 13.38 0.46 -6.43
C ILE A 97 12.57 1.11 -5.31
N CYS A 98 12.82 0.75 -4.05
CA CYS A 98 12.22 1.40 -2.89
C CYS A 98 12.49 2.92 -2.90
N ASN A 99 13.74 3.30 -3.12
CA ASN A 99 14.17 4.70 -3.18
C ASN A 99 13.56 5.45 -4.37
N ILE A 100 13.61 4.88 -5.57
CA ILE A 100 13.07 5.48 -6.81
C ILE A 100 11.57 5.71 -6.70
N ARG A 101 10.84 4.77 -6.12
CA ARG A 101 9.38 4.79 -6.07
C ARG A 101 8.79 5.31 -4.77
N GLY A 102 9.61 5.57 -3.75
CA GLY A 102 9.14 5.92 -2.41
C GLY A 102 8.26 4.85 -1.77
N LEU A 103 8.54 3.57 -2.05
CA LEU A 103 7.78 2.43 -1.53
C LEU A 103 8.57 1.70 -0.44
N THR A 104 7.85 1.03 0.46
CA THR A 104 8.49 0.13 1.44
C THR A 104 8.98 -1.14 0.76
N ARG A 105 10.03 -1.77 1.33
CA ARG A 105 10.59 -3.04 0.84
C ARG A 105 9.50 -4.11 0.68
N VAL A 106 8.65 -4.28 1.69
CA VAL A 106 7.53 -5.24 1.65
C VAL A 106 6.58 -4.98 0.48
N THR A 107 6.32 -3.71 0.15
CA THR A 107 5.47 -3.37 -1.00
C THR A 107 6.13 -3.75 -2.33
N VAL A 108 7.42 -3.49 -2.48
CA VAL A 108 8.18 -3.86 -3.69
C VAL A 108 8.26 -5.37 -3.83
N GLU A 109 8.58 -6.10 -2.76
CA GLU A 109 8.59 -7.57 -2.71
C GLU A 109 7.25 -8.17 -3.12
N ASN A 110 6.13 -7.66 -2.57
CA ASN A 110 4.79 -8.10 -2.95
C ASN A 110 4.45 -7.81 -4.42
N HIS A 111 4.92 -6.69 -4.98
CA HIS A 111 4.74 -6.39 -6.41
C HIS A 111 5.49 -7.42 -7.27
N LEU A 112 6.73 -7.75 -6.92
CA LEU A 112 7.55 -8.70 -7.65
C LEU A 112 6.99 -10.13 -7.57
N LEU A 113 6.58 -10.58 -6.38
CA LEU A 113 5.91 -11.88 -6.20
C LEU A 113 4.62 -11.96 -7.03
N LYS A 114 3.82 -10.90 -7.07
CA LYS A 114 2.60 -10.88 -7.87
C LYS A 114 2.89 -10.92 -9.37
N CYS A 115 3.96 -10.26 -9.84
CA CYS A 115 4.39 -10.35 -11.22
C CYS A 115 4.85 -11.79 -11.55
N TYR A 116 5.63 -12.41 -10.67
CA TYR A 116 6.09 -13.79 -10.83
C TYR A 116 4.90 -14.76 -10.88
N GLU A 117 3.94 -14.63 -9.96
CA GLU A 117 2.70 -15.43 -9.92
C GLU A 117 1.85 -15.31 -11.20
N THR A 118 1.84 -14.12 -11.82
CA THR A 118 1.09 -13.88 -13.08
C THR A 118 1.85 -14.29 -14.34
N GLY A 119 3.01 -14.94 -14.20
CA GLY A 119 3.82 -15.42 -15.32
C GLY A 119 4.69 -14.35 -15.98
N ILE A 120 4.84 -13.19 -15.36
CA ILE A 120 5.81 -12.20 -15.82
C ILE A 120 7.20 -12.72 -15.44
N ASP A 121 8.05 -12.93 -16.45
CA ASP A 121 9.43 -13.39 -16.26
C ASP A 121 10.24 -12.39 -15.44
N VAL A 122 10.43 -12.70 -14.17
CA VAL A 122 11.29 -11.97 -13.21
C VAL A 122 12.13 -12.98 -12.45
N ASP A 123 13.45 -12.82 -12.53
CA ASP A 123 14.40 -13.69 -11.83
C ASP A 123 14.52 -13.25 -10.35
N LEU A 124 13.72 -13.88 -9.50
CA LEU A 124 13.72 -13.62 -8.05
C LEU A 124 14.70 -14.50 -7.27
N GLU A 125 15.30 -15.52 -7.89
CA GLU A 125 16.20 -16.47 -7.21
C GLU A 125 17.39 -15.79 -6.53
N LYS A 126 17.88 -14.70 -7.11
CA LYS A 126 19.01 -13.92 -6.57
C LYS A 126 18.71 -13.20 -5.25
N ASP A 127 17.43 -12.90 -4.99
CA ASP A 127 17.00 -12.18 -3.78
C ASP A 127 16.36 -13.12 -2.74
N VAL A 128 16.20 -14.41 -3.06
CA VAL A 128 15.63 -15.45 -2.19
C VAL A 128 16.75 -16.28 -1.56
N GLN A 129 16.53 -16.68 -0.31
CA GLN A 129 17.50 -17.51 0.44
C GLN A 129 17.37 -18.98 0.04
N THR A 130 18.08 -19.38 -1.01
CA THR A 130 18.01 -20.73 -1.60
C THR A 130 18.49 -21.84 -0.66
N GLN A 131 19.34 -21.54 0.33
CA GLN A 131 19.82 -22.51 1.32
C GLN A 131 18.70 -23.09 2.20
N TYR A 132 17.58 -22.40 2.32
CA TYR A 132 16.43 -22.87 3.11
C TYR A 132 15.33 -23.55 2.29
N LYS A 133 15.55 -23.75 0.97
CA LYS A 133 14.58 -24.35 0.06
C LYS A 133 13.94 -25.62 0.64
N ASP A 134 14.75 -26.61 0.99
CA ASP A 134 14.24 -27.92 1.43
C ASP A 134 13.45 -27.84 2.73
N ILE A 135 13.89 -27.00 3.65
CA ILE A 135 13.20 -26.80 4.94
C ILE A 135 11.84 -26.12 4.70
N ILE A 136 11.80 -25.10 3.83
CA ILE A 136 10.55 -24.40 3.48
C ILE A 136 9.58 -25.36 2.78
N LEU A 137 10.04 -26.13 1.82
CA LEU A 137 9.20 -27.10 1.11
C LEU A 137 8.65 -28.20 2.02
N ASN A 138 9.46 -28.69 2.95
CA ASN A 138 9.02 -29.65 3.94
C ASN A 138 7.94 -29.05 4.88
N ALA A 139 8.15 -27.82 5.33
CA ALA A 139 7.15 -27.11 6.13
C ALA A 139 5.83 -26.90 5.36
N ILE A 140 5.89 -26.53 4.08
CA ILE A 140 4.72 -26.39 3.20
C ILE A 140 3.95 -27.70 3.11
N LYS A 141 4.63 -28.83 2.93
CA LYS A 141 4.00 -30.16 2.86
C LYS A 141 3.34 -30.59 4.17
N LEU A 142 3.93 -30.23 5.31
CA LEU A 142 3.44 -30.65 6.64
C LEU A 142 2.33 -29.75 7.17
N ILE A 143 2.44 -28.45 6.98
CA ILE A 143 1.55 -27.45 7.60
C ILE A 143 0.48 -26.96 6.61
N GLY A 144 0.77 -27.02 5.30
CA GLY A 144 -0.05 -26.45 4.24
C GLY A 144 0.25 -24.98 3.96
N ILE A 145 -0.46 -24.40 3.00
CA ILE A 145 -0.22 -23.07 2.46
C ILE A 145 -1.30 -22.03 2.84
N GLU A 146 -2.32 -22.43 3.59
CA GLU A 146 -3.47 -21.58 3.89
C GLU A 146 -3.10 -20.35 4.74
N LYS A 147 -2.15 -20.50 5.64
CA LYS A 147 -1.71 -19.44 6.57
C LYS A 147 -0.20 -19.37 6.63
N LEU A 148 0.34 -18.18 6.36
CA LEU A 148 1.79 -17.94 6.37
C LEU A 148 2.41 -17.93 7.76
N ARG A 149 1.65 -17.50 8.79
CA ARG A 149 2.19 -17.36 10.14
C ARG A 149 2.65 -18.70 10.74
N PRO A 150 1.86 -19.77 10.72
CA PRO A 150 2.33 -21.08 11.17
C PRO A 150 3.57 -21.59 10.43
N LEU A 151 3.67 -21.31 9.10
CA LEU A 151 4.87 -21.62 8.33
C LEU A 151 6.07 -20.83 8.83
N LYS A 152 5.90 -19.51 9.04
CA LYS A 152 6.98 -18.66 9.54
C LYS A 152 7.44 -19.07 10.94
N ASP A 153 6.52 -19.43 11.83
CA ASP A 153 6.82 -19.85 13.19
C ASP A 153 7.55 -21.22 13.26
N ALA A 154 7.38 -22.08 12.25
CA ALA A 154 8.06 -23.37 12.11
C ALA A 154 9.42 -23.31 11.40
N LEU A 155 9.78 -22.16 10.84
CA LEU A 155 11.00 -21.95 10.06
C LEU A 155 12.03 -21.12 10.84
N PRO A 156 13.33 -21.23 10.50
CA PRO A 156 14.36 -20.39 11.07
C PRO A 156 14.02 -18.89 10.97
N GLU A 157 14.46 -18.09 11.95
CA GLU A 157 14.19 -16.64 11.99
C GLU A 157 14.69 -15.90 10.74
N GLN A 158 15.75 -16.38 10.14
CA GLN A 158 16.38 -15.82 8.94
C GLN A 158 15.49 -15.94 7.68
N VAL A 159 14.58 -16.91 7.64
CA VAL A 159 13.67 -17.11 6.51
C VAL A 159 12.62 -15.99 6.51
N THR A 160 12.55 -15.22 5.45
CA THR A 160 11.61 -14.10 5.33
C THR A 160 10.24 -14.55 4.81
N TYR A 161 9.22 -13.70 4.95
CA TYR A 161 7.94 -13.94 4.30
C TYR A 161 8.05 -13.93 2.77
N PHE A 162 9.02 -13.20 2.21
CA PHE A 162 9.31 -13.18 0.79
C PHE A 162 9.76 -14.56 0.30
N ASP A 163 10.70 -15.20 1.03
CA ASP A 163 11.16 -16.55 0.73
C ASP A 163 10.00 -17.56 0.76
N ILE A 164 9.18 -17.52 1.81
CA ILE A 164 8.04 -18.42 1.97
C ILE A 164 7.06 -18.28 0.80
N HIS A 165 6.66 -17.04 0.45
CA HIS A 165 5.75 -16.78 -0.67
C HIS A 165 6.32 -17.26 -1.99
N TYR A 166 7.59 -17.02 -2.26
CA TYR A 166 8.26 -17.47 -3.48
C TYR A 166 8.17 -19.00 -3.64
N TYR A 167 8.50 -19.75 -2.59
CA TYR A 167 8.42 -21.20 -2.63
C TYR A 167 6.99 -21.75 -2.66
N ILE A 168 6.01 -21.05 -2.08
CA ILE A 168 4.59 -21.39 -2.25
C ILE A 168 4.16 -21.26 -3.72
N ILE A 169 4.55 -20.19 -4.40
CA ILE A 169 4.24 -20.01 -5.83
C ILE A 169 4.89 -21.13 -6.67
N LYS A 170 6.16 -21.43 -6.43
CA LYS A 170 6.86 -22.55 -7.12
C LYS A 170 6.19 -23.90 -6.84
N TYR A 171 5.78 -24.15 -5.60
CA TYR A 171 5.08 -25.37 -5.20
C TYR A 171 3.74 -25.54 -5.94
N ASN A 172 2.96 -24.46 -6.05
CA ASN A 172 1.68 -24.46 -6.77
C ASN A 172 1.84 -24.64 -8.28
N ASN A 173 2.92 -24.13 -8.86
CA ASN A 173 3.21 -24.24 -10.30
C ASN A 173 3.89 -25.57 -10.67
N ASN A 174 4.20 -26.46 -9.72
CA ASN A 174 4.99 -27.68 -9.92
C ASN A 174 6.41 -27.42 -10.51
N ASP A 175 7.01 -26.26 -10.21
CA ASP A 175 8.34 -25.83 -10.67
C ASP A 175 9.46 -26.25 -9.70
N ILE A 176 9.26 -27.33 -8.92
CA ILE A 176 10.17 -27.76 -7.85
C ILE A 176 10.72 -29.16 -8.15
#